data_c633991fbf5c20d5906aaed0bdff8cb7
#
_entry.id   c633991fbf5c20d5906aaed0bdff8cb7
#
_cell.length_a   1.000
_cell.length_b   1.000
_cell.length_c   1.000
_cell.angle_alpha   90.00
_cell.angle_beta   90.00
_cell.angle_gamma   90.00
#
_symmetry.space_group_name_H-M   'P 1'
#
loop_
_entity.id
_entity.type
_entity.pdbx_description
1 polymer ?
#
loop_
_entity_poly.entity_id
_entity_poly.type
_entity_poly.pdbx_seq_one_letter_code
_entity_poly.pdbx_strand_id
1 'polypeptide(L)'
;MSFSALEKKIQANAQKYYTDGSQELSDKEFDKLVDKLKEENPDSLMLKTGWGYDVNSDTTYGHKVKHKYGEVGSLDKVHNWKELKSSLRNSEVVTSLKLDGLSVVMYYESGQFKSAVTRGDGVTGIDITDKIGIVLHRTTLNDITFSGGVRGEIVMSNEQFRRYKSQHEDAKNARNTAAGIINSKELSEDL
;
A
#
# COMPACT_ATOMS: atom_id res chain seq x y z
N MET A 1 -13.33 1.49 20.82
CA MET A 1 -13.00 0.05 21.10
C MET A 1 -11.53 -0.04 21.41
N SER A 2 -11.12 -0.76 22.46
CA SER A 2 -9.70 -0.91 22.78
C SER A 2 -9.17 -2.17 22.09
N PHE A 3 -8.06 -2.04 21.38
CA PHE A 3 -7.38 -3.18 20.78
C PHE A 3 -6.90 -4.18 21.83
N SER A 4 -7.01 -5.49 21.53
CA SER A 4 -6.42 -6.57 22.32
C SER A 4 -4.89 -6.48 22.38
N ALA A 5 -4.26 -7.21 23.28
CA ALA A 5 -2.80 -7.24 23.36
C ALA A 5 -2.15 -7.76 22.07
N LEU A 6 -2.79 -8.72 21.39
CA LEU A 6 -2.34 -9.26 20.11
C LEU A 6 -2.44 -8.21 18.99
N GLU A 7 -3.57 -7.53 18.90
CA GLU A 7 -3.77 -6.45 17.92
C GLU A 7 -2.77 -5.30 18.12
N LYS A 8 -2.52 -4.88 19.35
CA LYS A 8 -1.50 -3.86 19.65
C LYS A 8 -0.10 -4.29 19.24
N LYS A 9 0.25 -5.57 19.42
CA LYS A 9 1.54 -6.10 19.00
C LYS A 9 1.68 -6.10 17.47
N ILE A 10 0.66 -6.52 16.75
CA ILE A 10 0.62 -6.47 15.27
C ILE A 10 0.75 -5.02 14.80
N GLN A 11 -0.02 -4.10 15.37
CA GLN A 11 0.01 -2.68 15.03
C GLN A 11 1.40 -2.07 15.24
N ALA A 12 2.01 -2.30 16.39
CA ALA A 12 3.33 -1.74 16.71
C ALA A 12 4.43 -2.23 15.75
N ASN A 13 4.41 -3.52 15.37
CA ASN A 13 5.37 -4.07 14.41
C ASN A 13 5.11 -3.56 13.00
N ALA A 14 3.86 -3.46 12.57
CA ALA A 14 3.51 -2.87 11.29
C ALA A 14 3.93 -1.38 11.23
N GLN A 15 3.69 -0.63 12.28
CA GLN A 15 4.08 0.77 12.36
C GLN A 15 5.60 0.94 12.20
N LYS A 16 6.42 0.19 12.94
CA LYS A 16 7.88 0.23 12.80
C LYS A 16 8.34 -0.11 11.39
N TYR A 17 7.77 -1.15 10.80
CA TYR A 17 8.09 -1.53 9.42
C TYR A 17 7.81 -0.40 8.43
N TYR A 18 6.66 0.28 8.56
CA TYR A 18 6.24 1.32 7.62
C TYR A 18 6.87 2.70 7.89
N THR A 19 7.28 3.02 9.13
CA THR A 19 7.86 4.32 9.46
C THR A 19 9.38 4.34 9.33
N ASP A 20 10.06 3.41 9.94
CA ASP A 20 11.53 3.42 10.02
C ASP A 20 12.21 2.26 9.26
N GLY A 21 11.41 1.38 8.65
CA GLY A 21 11.89 0.20 7.94
C GLY A 21 12.58 -0.83 8.83
N SER A 22 12.45 -0.69 10.17
CA SER A 22 13.01 -1.67 11.09
C SER A 22 12.05 -2.85 11.25
N GLN A 23 12.59 -4.06 11.16
CA GLN A 23 11.85 -5.29 11.43
C GLN A 23 12.30 -5.85 12.78
N GLU A 24 11.40 -5.86 13.78
CA GLU A 24 11.62 -6.63 15.01
C GLU A 24 11.26 -8.10 14.83
N LEU A 25 10.31 -8.36 13.92
CA LEU A 25 9.84 -9.71 13.57
C LEU A 25 10.15 -9.98 12.11
N SER A 26 10.56 -11.19 11.79
CA SER A 26 10.61 -11.67 10.41
C SER A 26 9.17 -11.74 9.83
N ASP A 27 9.04 -11.69 8.50
CA ASP A 27 7.74 -11.81 7.82
C ASP A 27 6.97 -13.06 8.28
N LYS A 28 7.69 -14.19 8.49
CA LYS A 28 7.11 -15.44 8.98
C LYS A 28 6.57 -15.33 10.40
N GLU A 29 7.24 -14.58 11.27
CA GLU A 29 6.77 -14.36 12.64
C GLU A 29 5.59 -13.40 12.66
N PHE A 30 5.61 -12.37 11.83
CA PHE A 30 4.49 -11.46 11.67
C PHE A 30 3.26 -12.19 11.13
N ASP A 31 3.40 -12.99 10.08
CA ASP A 31 2.30 -13.79 9.52
C ASP A 31 1.69 -14.75 10.56
N LYS A 32 2.50 -15.36 11.44
CA LYS A 32 1.98 -16.17 12.56
C LYS A 32 1.12 -15.38 13.54
N LEU A 33 1.47 -14.12 13.83
CA LEU A 33 0.63 -13.27 14.69
C LEU A 33 -0.70 -12.95 14.01
N VAL A 34 -0.67 -12.73 12.72
CA VAL A 34 -1.88 -12.47 11.91
C VAL A 34 -2.77 -13.72 11.86
N ASP A 35 -2.19 -14.89 11.63
CA ASP A 35 -2.95 -16.15 11.60
C ASP A 35 -3.58 -16.43 12.98
N LYS A 36 -2.84 -16.19 14.05
CA LYS A 36 -3.37 -16.27 15.41
C LYS A 36 -4.53 -15.29 15.64
N LEU A 37 -4.44 -14.06 15.11
CA LEU A 37 -5.53 -13.09 15.21
C LEU A 37 -6.78 -13.57 14.43
N LYS A 38 -6.60 -14.19 13.26
CA LYS A 38 -7.72 -14.79 12.50
C LYS A 38 -8.42 -15.90 13.27
N GLU A 39 -7.66 -16.70 14.03
CA GLU A 39 -8.21 -17.78 14.87
C GLU A 39 -8.94 -17.23 16.11
N GLU A 40 -8.35 -16.26 16.81
CA GLU A 40 -8.89 -15.69 18.04
C GLU A 40 -10.04 -14.69 17.81
N ASN A 41 -9.94 -13.90 16.74
CA ASN A 41 -10.93 -12.86 16.40
C ASN A 41 -11.03 -12.67 14.88
N PRO A 42 -11.74 -13.56 14.16
CA PRO A 42 -11.88 -13.48 12.70
C PRO A 42 -12.60 -12.21 12.22
N ASP A 43 -13.36 -11.56 13.10
CA ASP A 43 -14.05 -10.31 12.81
C ASP A 43 -13.26 -9.05 13.16
N SER A 44 -12.01 -9.20 13.57
CA SER A 44 -11.15 -8.06 13.89
C SER A 44 -11.11 -7.05 12.73
N LEU A 45 -11.32 -5.77 13.08
CA LEU A 45 -11.24 -4.68 12.13
C LEU A 45 -9.86 -4.61 11.45
N MET A 46 -8.79 -4.99 12.16
CA MET A 46 -7.45 -5.04 11.63
C MET A 46 -7.28 -6.00 10.44
N LEU A 47 -7.98 -7.11 10.44
CA LEU A 47 -7.96 -8.08 9.32
C LEU A 47 -8.66 -7.51 8.09
N LYS A 48 -9.62 -6.62 8.27
CA LYS A 48 -10.43 -6.00 7.20
C LYS A 48 -9.76 -4.73 6.65
N THR A 49 -9.19 -3.89 7.52
CA THR A 49 -8.70 -2.55 7.16
C THR A 49 -7.17 -2.44 7.08
N GLY A 50 -6.44 -3.52 7.35
CA GLY A 50 -4.98 -3.50 7.45
C GLY A 50 -4.50 -2.91 8.79
N TRP A 51 -3.56 -3.45 9.34
CA TRP A 51 -2.88 -3.41 10.63
C TRP A 51 -3.08 -2.17 11.54
N GLY A 52 -4.15 -1.37 11.36
CA GLY A 52 -4.48 -0.21 12.20
C GLY A 52 -3.40 0.88 12.19
N TYR A 53 -2.61 0.97 11.13
CA TYR A 53 -1.64 2.03 10.96
C TYR A 53 -2.37 3.37 10.84
N ASP A 54 -2.26 4.21 11.88
CA ASP A 54 -2.82 5.54 11.85
C ASP A 54 -1.86 6.48 11.12
N VAL A 55 -2.21 6.84 9.90
CA VAL A 55 -1.51 7.83 9.07
C VAL A 55 -1.81 9.26 9.57
N ASN A 56 -2.24 9.42 10.83
CA ASN A 56 -2.50 10.73 11.44
C ASN A 56 -1.20 11.41 11.91
N SER A 57 -0.16 11.44 11.10
CA SER A 57 0.95 12.32 11.39
C SER A 57 0.71 13.66 10.70
N ASP A 58 0.82 14.77 11.44
CA ASP A 58 0.81 16.15 10.91
C ASP A 58 1.90 16.39 9.85
N THR A 59 2.71 15.38 9.57
CA THR A 59 3.81 15.40 8.59
C THR A 59 3.41 14.86 7.22
N THR A 60 2.21 14.27 7.08
CA THR A 60 1.75 13.66 5.83
C THR A 60 1.19 14.71 4.87
N TYR A 61 1.58 14.63 3.60
CA TYR A 61 0.98 15.42 2.52
C TYR A 61 -0.46 14.98 2.27
N GLY A 62 -1.32 15.94 1.92
CA GLY A 62 -2.71 15.67 1.57
C GLY A 62 -3.61 15.45 2.79
N HIS A 63 -4.88 15.27 2.53
CA HIS A 63 -5.91 15.03 3.53
C HIS A 63 -6.49 13.63 3.38
N LYS A 64 -7.05 13.09 4.45
CA LYS A 64 -7.76 11.80 4.42
C LYS A 64 -9.04 11.92 3.60
N VAL A 65 -9.20 11.00 2.65
CA VAL A 65 -10.40 10.86 1.83
C VAL A 65 -10.89 9.42 1.83
N LYS A 66 -12.20 9.25 1.72
CA LYS A 66 -12.81 7.93 1.63
C LYS A 66 -12.69 7.38 0.21
N HIS A 67 -12.44 6.08 0.05
CA HIS A 67 -12.46 5.42 -1.25
C HIS A 67 -13.84 5.46 -1.89
N LYS A 68 -13.90 5.82 -3.19
CA LYS A 68 -15.17 6.08 -3.91
C LYS A 68 -16.01 4.82 -4.16
N TYR A 69 -15.37 3.67 -4.39
CA TYR A 69 -16.04 2.45 -4.86
C TYR A 69 -15.95 1.29 -3.85
N GLY A 70 -15.87 1.60 -2.57
CA GLY A 70 -15.85 0.61 -1.50
C GLY A 70 -14.44 0.36 -0.94
N GLU A 71 -14.31 -0.67 -0.13
CA GLU A 71 -13.09 -0.97 0.60
C GLU A 71 -11.98 -1.53 -0.30
N VAL A 72 -10.75 -1.08 -0.05
CA VAL A 72 -9.53 -1.53 -0.74
C VAL A 72 -8.78 -2.49 0.17
N GLY A 73 -9.30 -3.71 0.29
CA GLY A 73 -8.75 -4.74 1.16
C GLY A 73 -7.39 -5.28 0.71
N SER A 74 -6.79 -6.12 1.54
CA SER A 74 -5.64 -6.93 1.18
C SER A 74 -6.06 -8.13 0.35
N LEU A 75 -5.15 -8.62 -0.52
CA LEU A 75 -5.34 -9.88 -1.22
C LEU A 75 -5.04 -11.05 -0.27
N ASP A 76 -5.73 -12.16 -0.48
CA ASP A 76 -5.46 -13.39 0.24
C ASP A 76 -4.05 -13.90 -0.06
N LYS A 77 -3.42 -14.48 0.97
CA LYS A 77 -2.11 -15.13 0.84
C LYS A 77 -2.30 -16.63 0.72
N VAL A 78 -1.55 -17.24 -0.17
CA VAL A 78 -1.38 -18.70 -0.25
C VAL A 78 0.08 -19.03 -0.04
N HIS A 79 0.38 -20.05 0.79
CA HIS A 79 1.73 -20.35 1.20
C HIS A 79 2.32 -21.59 0.51
N ASN A 80 1.49 -22.34 -0.21
CA ASN A 80 1.92 -23.54 -0.91
C ASN A 80 1.05 -23.84 -2.14
N TRP A 81 1.61 -24.73 -2.99
CA TRP A 81 0.96 -25.10 -4.25
C TRP A 81 -0.41 -25.76 -4.08
N LYS A 82 -0.61 -26.51 -2.98
CA LYS A 82 -1.87 -27.21 -2.73
C LYS A 82 -3.01 -26.21 -2.45
N GLU A 83 -2.73 -25.22 -1.62
CA GLU A 83 -3.67 -24.12 -1.33
C GLU A 83 -4.01 -23.33 -2.61
N LEU A 84 -2.99 -22.95 -3.38
CA LEU A 84 -3.19 -22.25 -4.64
C LEU A 84 -4.10 -23.06 -5.58
N LYS A 85 -3.80 -24.34 -5.79
CA LYS A 85 -4.58 -25.23 -6.65
C LYS A 85 -6.03 -25.37 -6.20
N SER A 86 -6.29 -25.44 -4.90
CA SER A 86 -7.65 -25.49 -4.36
C SER A 86 -8.44 -24.20 -4.57
N SER A 87 -7.76 -23.05 -4.55
CA SER A 87 -8.37 -21.73 -4.76
C SER A 87 -8.73 -21.49 -6.23
N LEU A 88 -7.96 -22.03 -7.15
CA LEU A 88 -8.09 -21.75 -8.58
C LEU A 88 -9.29 -22.43 -9.27
N ARG A 89 -9.84 -23.50 -8.71
CA ARG A 89 -11.08 -24.20 -9.16
C ARG A 89 -11.24 -24.32 -10.69
N ASN A 90 -10.19 -24.63 -11.44
CA ASN A 90 -10.15 -24.67 -12.91
C ASN A 90 -10.39 -23.30 -13.60
N SER A 91 -10.13 -22.21 -12.95
CA SER A 91 -10.20 -20.87 -13.56
C SER A 91 -8.95 -20.58 -14.38
N GLU A 92 -9.10 -19.73 -15.40
CA GLU A 92 -7.95 -19.11 -16.06
C GLU A 92 -7.21 -18.21 -15.05
N VAL A 93 -5.88 -18.23 -15.12
CA VAL A 93 -5.03 -17.55 -14.14
C VAL A 93 -4.02 -16.67 -14.86
N VAL A 94 -3.93 -15.43 -14.42
CA VAL A 94 -2.84 -14.54 -14.79
C VAL A 94 -1.86 -14.43 -13.62
N THR A 95 -0.59 -14.64 -13.90
CA THR A 95 0.47 -14.47 -12.90
C THR A 95 1.25 -13.19 -13.16
N SER A 96 1.61 -12.48 -12.10
CA SER A 96 2.46 -11.29 -12.18
C SER A 96 3.42 -11.24 -11.00
N LEU A 97 4.46 -10.43 -11.12
CA LEU A 97 5.33 -10.13 -9.97
C LEU A 97 4.53 -9.37 -8.92
N LYS A 98 4.73 -9.74 -7.63
CA LYS A 98 4.25 -8.92 -6.52
C LYS A 98 5.25 -7.80 -6.28
N LEU A 99 4.94 -6.64 -6.83
CA LEU A 99 5.77 -5.45 -6.64
C LEU A 99 5.71 -4.99 -5.18
N ASP A 100 6.82 -4.44 -4.71
CA ASP A 100 6.96 -3.92 -3.34
C ASP A 100 7.07 -2.40 -3.38
N GLY A 101 5.99 -1.73 -3.00
CA GLY A 101 5.87 -0.28 -3.09
C GLY A 101 4.75 0.28 -2.22
N LEU A 102 4.16 1.38 -2.65
CA LEU A 102 3.01 2.03 -2.02
C LEU A 102 1.75 1.80 -2.84
N SER A 103 0.76 1.16 -2.25
CA SER A 103 -0.50 0.87 -2.95
C SER A 103 -1.33 2.14 -3.15
N VAL A 104 -1.81 2.34 -4.37
CA VAL A 104 -2.60 3.51 -4.80
C VAL A 104 -3.85 3.07 -5.54
N VAL A 105 -4.92 3.85 -5.41
CA VAL A 105 -6.10 3.77 -6.28
C VAL A 105 -6.21 5.06 -7.05
N MET A 106 -6.19 4.96 -8.36
CA MET A 106 -6.38 6.07 -9.30
C MET A 106 -7.81 6.04 -9.83
N TYR A 107 -8.51 7.15 -9.74
CA TYR A 107 -9.88 7.28 -10.20
C TYR A 107 -9.95 8.00 -11.54
N TYR A 108 -10.70 7.41 -12.46
CA TYR A 108 -10.91 7.91 -13.82
C TYR A 108 -12.40 8.15 -14.09
N GLU A 109 -12.70 9.18 -14.87
CA GLU A 109 -14.05 9.46 -15.40
C GLU A 109 -13.91 9.74 -16.90
N SER A 110 -14.57 8.92 -17.71
CA SER A 110 -14.51 8.99 -19.19
C SER A 110 -13.08 9.08 -19.71
N GLY A 111 -12.19 8.22 -19.18
CA GLY A 111 -10.79 8.16 -19.54
C GLY A 111 -9.89 9.23 -18.92
N GLN A 112 -10.46 10.21 -18.25
CA GLN A 112 -9.70 11.28 -17.63
C GLN A 112 -9.33 10.94 -16.19
N PHE A 113 -8.05 11.09 -15.84
CA PHE A 113 -7.59 11.02 -14.47
C PHE A 113 -8.25 12.13 -13.64
N LYS A 114 -8.83 11.78 -12.50
CA LYS A 114 -9.51 12.70 -11.58
C LYS A 114 -8.84 12.82 -10.23
N SER A 115 -8.45 11.70 -9.64
CA SER A 115 -7.79 11.70 -8.34
C SER A 115 -7.03 10.42 -8.09
N ALA A 116 -6.09 10.47 -7.14
CA ALA A 116 -5.38 9.31 -6.64
C ALA A 116 -5.35 9.32 -5.11
N VAL A 117 -5.55 8.16 -4.52
CA VAL A 117 -5.63 7.98 -3.07
C VAL A 117 -4.77 6.79 -2.67
N THR A 118 -3.92 6.93 -1.66
CA THR A 118 -3.19 5.78 -1.10
C THR A 118 -4.18 4.76 -0.53
N ARG A 119 -3.82 3.48 -0.49
CA ARG A 119 -4.70 2.46 0.11
C ARG A 119 -5.14 2.82 1.53
N GLY A 120 -4.23 3.39 2.33
CA GLY A 120 -4.47 3.69 3.73
C GLY A 120 -4.91 2.46 4.53
N ASP A 121 -5.95 2.61 5.34
CA ASP A 121 -6.57 1.53 6.11
C ASP A 121 -7.55 0.67 5.28
N GLY A 122 -7.70 0.95 4.00
CA GLY A 122 -8.61 0.28 3.06
C GLY A 122 -9.99 0.97 2.95
N VAL A 123 -10.39 1.78 3.90
CA VAL A 123 -11.63 2.58 3.88
C VAL A 123 -11.31 4.03 3.51
N THR A 124 -10.24 4.56 4.10
CA THR A 124 -9.72 5.90 3.86
C THR A 124 -8.24 5.85 3.51
N GLY A 125 -7.80 6.75 2.66
CA GLY A 125 -6.40 6.93 2.32
C GLY A 125 -6.04 8.40 2.25
N ILE A 126 -4.80 8.71 1.93
CA ILE A 126 -4.33 10.08 1.73
C ILE A 126 -4.52 10.45 0.27
N ASP A 127 -5.07 11.63 0.02
CA ASP A 127 -5.14 12.21 -1.31
C ASP A 127 -3.74 12.60 -1.79
N ILE A 128 -3.32 11.99 -2.90
CA ILE A 128 -2.02 12.21 -3.54
C ILE A 128 -2.19 12.61 -5.02
N THR A 129 -3.33 13.19 -5.34
CA THR A 129 -3.74 13.50 -6.72
C THR A 129 -2.69 14.33 -7.46
N ASP A 130 -2.19 15.41 -6.85
CA ASP A 130 -1.22 16.30 -7.49
C ASP A 130 0.08 15.56 -7.84
N LYS A 131 0.58 14.73 -6.93
CA LYS A 131 1.82 13.97 -7.14
C LYS A 131 1.69 12.93 -8.23
N ILE A 132 0.58 12.18 -8.22
CA ILE A 132 0.31 11.21 -9.28
C ILE A 132 0.06 11.92 -10.62
N GLY A 133 -0.57 13.10 -10.61
CA GLY A 133 -0.70 13.93 -11.79
C GLY A 133 0.65 14.24 -12.45
N ILE A 134 1.67 14.59 -11.67
CA ILE A 134 3.03 14.86 -12.17
C ILE A 134 3.62 13.56 -12.79
N VAL A 135 3.52 12.45 -12.11
CA VAL A 135 4.03 11.15 -12.61
C VAL A 135 3.32 10.75 -13.90
N LEU A 136 1.99 10.90 -13.97
CA LEU A 136 1.19 10.57 -15.16
C LEU A 136 1.45 11.50 -16.35
N HIS A 137 1.73 12.79 -16.12
CA HIS A 137 2.10 13.71 -17.19
C HIS A 137 3.37 13.31 -17.95
N ARG A 138 4.22 12.51 -17.32
CA ARG A 138 5.43 11.96 -17.93
C ARG A 138 5.18 10.65 -18.67
N THR A 139 3.96 10.09 -18.58
CA THR A 139 3.58 8.84 -19.22
C THR A 139 2.42 9.07 -20.19
N THR A 140 2.56 8.60 -21.42
CA THR A 140 1.50 8.68 -22.42
C THR A 140 0.54 7.51 -22.20
N LEU A 141 -0.50 7.70 -21.39
CA LEU A 141 -1.63 6.78 -21.33
C LEU A 141 -2.64 7.20 -22.40
N ASN A 142 -2.52 6.60 -23.58
CA ASN A 142 -3.43 6.85 -24.69
C ASN A 142 -4.69 5.98 -24.56
N ASP A 143 -5.85 6.56 -24.89
CA ASP A 143 -7.13 5.89 -25.15
C ASP A 143 -7.78 5.10 -23.99
N ILE A 144 -7.72 5.64 -22.79
CA ILE A 144 -8.55 5.12 -21.71
C ILE A 144 -9.95 5.73 -21.81
N THR A 145 -10.95 4.93 -22.20
CA THR A 145 -12.38 5.34 -22.15
C THR A 145 -13.08 4.92 -20.85
N PHE A 146 -12.33 4.36 -19.92
CA PHE A 146 -12.77 3.75 -18.68
C PHE A 146 -13.21 4.80 -17.65
N SER A 147 -14.27 4.47 -16.90
CA SER A 147 -14.66 5.20 -15.69
C SER A 147 -14.67 4.23 -14.50
N GLY A 148 -13.93 4.56 -13.46
CA GLY A 148 -13.78 3.68 -12.28
C GLY A 148 -12.49 3.90 -11.53
N GLY A 149 -12.15 2.94 -10.66
CA GLY A 149 -10.90 2.91 -9.90
C GLY A 149 -9.91 1.89 -10.48
N VAL A 150 -8.68 2.32 -10.70
CA VAL A 150 -7.56 1.44 -11.07
C VAL A 150 -6.62 1.34 -9.88
N ARG A 151 -6.49 0.13 -9.34
CA ARG A 151 -5.53 -0.13 -8.27
C ARG A 151 -4.17 -0.45 -8.86
N GLY A 152 -3.13 0.18 -8.31
CA GLY A 152 -1.75 -0.01 -8.72
C GLY A 152 -0.79 0.01 -7.54
N GLU A 153 0.50 -0.05 -7.85
CA GLU A 153 1.58 0.04 -6.89
C GLU A 153 2.60 1.08 -7.38
N ILE A 154 2.89 2.07 -6.53
CA ILE A 154 3.96 3.03 -6.79
C ILE A 154 5.26 2.39 -6.33
N VAL A 155 6.17 2.19 -7.26
CA VAL A 155 7.44 1.53 -7.00
C VAL A 155 8.62 2.40 -7.41
N MET A 156 9.72 2.27 -6.70
CA MET A 156 11.02 2.80 -7.08
C MET A 156 11.90 1.65 -7.55
N SER A 157 12.50 1.76 -8.73
CA SER A 157 13.40 0.73 -9.22
C SER A 157 14.69 0.69 -8.37
N ASN A 158 15.38 -0.46 -8.38
CA ASN A 158 16.67 -0.58 -7.68
C ASN A 158 17.72 0.39 -8.22
N GLU A 159 17.65 0.77 -9.49
CA GLU A 159 18.54 1.76 -10.09
C GLU A 159 18.22 3.16 -9.56
N GLN A 160 16.96 3.57 -9.59
CA GLN A 160 16.52 4.85 -9.03
C GLN A 160 16.85 4.95 -7.54
N PHE A 161 16.62 3.89 -6.78
CA PHE A 161 16.96 3.85 -5.36
C PHE A 161 18.46 4.03 -5.11
N ARG A 162 19.35 3.39 -5.89
CA ARG A 162 20.80 3.57 -5.78
C ARG A 162 21.21 5.02 -6.05
N ARG A 163 20.63 5.67 -7.06
CA ARG A 163 20.85 7.09 -7.36
C ARG A 163 20.37 7.98 -6.24
N TYR A 164 19.17 7.77 -5.73
CA TYR A 164 18.60 8.52 -4.62
C TYR A 164 19.49 8.37 -3.35
N LYS A 165 19.87 7.15 -3.02
CA LYS A 165 20.70 6.85 -1.85
C LYS A 165 22.10 7.49 -1.90
N SER A 166 22.66 7.73 -3.09
CA SER A 166 23.95 8.43 -3.21
C SER A 166 23.89 9.89 -2.76
N GLN A 167 22.69 10.46 -2.68
CA GLN A 167 22.45 11.85 -2.23
C GLN A 167 21.76 11.90 -0.85
N HIS A 168 21.17 10.78 -0.42
CA HIS A 168 20.40 10.66 0.82
C HIS A 168 20.83 9.38 1.56
N GLU A 169 21.91 9.47 2.34
CA GLU A 169 22.53 8.30 2.98
C GLU A 169 21.64 7.56 3.97
N ASP A 170 20.65 8.25 4.55
CA ASP A 170 19.65 7.73 5.48
C ASP A 170 18.57 6.86 4.81
N ALA A 171 18.46 6.87 3.47
CA ALA A 171 17.51 6.07 2.73
C ALA A 171 17.76 4.56 2.94
N LYS A 172 16.76 3.84 3.47
CA LYS A 172 16.91 2.44 3.90
C LYS A 172 16.54 1.43 2.81
N ASN A 173 15.44 1.63 2.12
CA ASN A 173 14.97 0.77 1.02
C ASN A 173 14.10 1.53 0.02
N ALA A 174 13.95 0.98 -1.19
CA ALA A 174 13.24 1.60 -2.30
C ALA A 174 11.76 1.86 -1.98
N ARG A 175 11.08 0.93 -1.29
CA ARG A 175 9.68 1.06 -0.91
C ARG A 175 9.45 2.23 0.04
N ASN A 176 10.20 2.30 1.14
CA ASN A 176 10.03 3.35 2.13
C ASN A 176 10.43 4.72 1.56
N THR A 177 11.42 4.75 0.66
CA THR A 177 11.80 5.97 -0.06
C THR A 177 10.66 6.45 -0.96
N ALA A 178 10.09 5.58 -1.78
CA ALA A 178 8.93 5.92 -2.61
C ALA A 178 7.74 6.40 -1.77
N ALA A 179 7.43 5.72 -0.67
CA ALA A 179 6.38 6.12 0.26
C ALA A 179 6.67 7.48 0.91
N GLY A 180 7.91 7.73 1.31
CA GLY A 180 8.34 9.00 1.89
C GLY A 180 8.19 10.17 0.92
N ILE A 181 8.63 10.02 -0.32
CA ILE A 181 8.51 11.04 -1.38
C ILE A 181 7.03 11.34 -1.64
N ILE A 182 6.21 10.32 -1.81
CA ILE A 182 4.77 10.49 -2.09
C ILE A 182 4.04 11.13 -0.91
N ASN A 183 4.37 10.78 0.33
CA ASN A 183 3.72 11.32 1.53
C ASN A 183 4.37 12.61 2.07
N SER A 184 5.46 13.10 1.51
CA SER A 184 6.09 14.37 1.91
C SER A 184 5.18 15.56 1.62
N LYS A 185 5.32 16.66 2.37
CA LYS A 185 4.57 17.90 2.13
C LYS A 185 5.09 18.66 0.90
N GLU A 186 6.32 18.45 0.54
CA GLU A 186 6.97 19.11 -0.58
C GLU A 186 6.82 18.29 -1.86
N LEU A 187 6.58 19.00 -2.95
CA LEU A 187 6.72 18.44 -4.30
C LEU A 187 8.23 18.38 -4.56
N SER A 188 8.79 17.20 -4.51
CA SER A 188 10.20 16.97 -4.74
C SER A 188 10.46 16.81 -6.26
N GLU A 189 11.64 17.25 -6.70
CA GLU A 189 12.14 16.98 -8.07
C GLU A 189 12.40 15.48 -8.31
N ASP A 190 12.37 14.67 -7.25
CA ASP A 190 12.56 13.22 -7.27
C ASP A 190 11.35 12.43 -7.80
N LEU A 191 10.21 13.08 -8.06
CA LEU A 191 8.99 12.49 -8.60
C LEU A 191 9.04 12.16 -10.08
#